data_d3f1e763e8f685ea96e08857c69229d0
#
_entry.id   d3f1e763e8f685ea96e08857c69229d0
#
_cell.length_a   1.000
_cell.length_b   1.000
_cell.length_c   1.000
_cell.angle_alpha   90.00
_cell.angle_beta   90.00
_cell.angle_gamma   90.00
#
_symmetry.space_group_name_H-M   'P 1'
#
loop_
_entity.id
_entity.type
_entity.pdbx_description
1 polymer ?
#
loop_
_entity_poly.entity_id
_entity_poly.type
_entity_poly.pdbx_seq_one_letter_code
_entity_poly.pdbx_strand_id
1 'polypeptide(L)'
;NSFNHYAFGAVVEGIYANIAGLKPEEPGFRRVSIKPKFNYRLKKMNFSYESASGLYKVSFEIGKFKLHFDCEIPQSCSACLTLFDNNYELNAGTHHFELELPSSLIYKYSVDTALVDIVRDKKAYAILKQYLPECYRRLEASKEFLTETIRTLSYNPLMKITRDNLSDYEKALKEITVYE
;
A
#
# COMPACT_ATOMS: atom_id res chain seq x y z
N ASN A 1 2.23 5.68 -35.49
CA ASN A 1 1.75 5.25 -34.17
C ASN A 1 2.56 4.03 -33.74
N SER A 2 3.27 4.12 -32.64
CA SER A 2 3.99 2.98 -32.05
C SER A 2 2.98 2.12 -31.28
N PHE A 3 2.72 0.91 -31.76
CA PHE A 3 1.82 -0.05 -31.13
C PHE A 3 2.53 -0.90 -30.06
N ASN A 4 3.85 -0.77 -29.91
CA ASN A 4 4.65 -1.61 -29.03
C ASN A 4 5.67 -0.74 -28.27
N HIS A 5 5.18 0.00 -27.28
CA HIS A 5 6.05 0.75 -26.38
C HIS A 5 6.62 -0.17 -25.32
N TYR A 6 7.93 -0.40 -25.33
CA TYR A 6 8.61 -1.18 -24.32
C TYR A 6 8.44 -0.63 -22.90
N ALA A 7 8.10 0.65 -22.78
CA ALA A 7 7.78 1.31 -21.52
C ALA A 7 6.63 0.61 -20.75
N PHE A 8 5.65 0.02 -21.45
CA PHE A 8 4.60 -0.78 -20.79
C PHE A 8 5.15 -2.07 -20.18
N GLY A 9 6.10 -2.72 -20.86
CA GLY A 9 6.80 -3.89 -20.33
C GLY A 9 7.63 -3.55 -19.09
N ALA A 10 8.32 -2.40 -19.09
CA ALA A 10 9.10 -1.92 -17.95
C ALA A 10 8.25 -1.63 -16.70
N VAL A 11 7.00 -1.15 -16.88
CA VAL A 11 6.06 -0.98 -15.75
C VAL A 11 5.70 -2.32 -15.14
N VAL A 12 5.41 -3.33 -15.96
CA VAL A 12 5.08 -4.68 -15.49
C VAL A 12 6.27 -5.32 -14.78
N GLU A 13 7.48 -5.22 -15.34
CA GLU A 13 8.71 -5.66 -14.68
C GLU A 13 8.93 -4.94 -13.35
N GLY A 14 8.66 -3.63 -13.29
CA GLY A 14 8.71 -2.85 -12.06
C GLY A 14 7.76 -3.37 -10.98
N ILE A 15 6.56 -3.82 -11.35
CA ILE A 15 5.60 -4.43 -10.42
C ILE A 15 6.15 -5.76 -9.90
N TYR A 16 6.65 -6.62 -10.79
CA TYR A 16 7.22 -7.91 -10.42
C TYR A 16 8.43 -7.79 -9.48
N ALA A 17 9.39 -7.00 -9.89
CA ALA A 17 10.67 -6.88 -9.18
C ALA A 17 10.57 -6.05 -7.89
N ASN A 18 9.63 -5.09 -7.81
CA ASN A 18 9.57 -4.17 -6.69
C ASN A 18 8.36 -4.38 -5.78
N ILE A 19 7.16 -4.62 -6.30
CA ILE A 19 5.97 -4.79 -5.45
C ILE A 19 5.91 -6.23 -4.95
N ALA A 20 5.91 -7.22 -5.86
CA ALA A 20 5.96 -8.63 -5.49
C ALA A 20 7.34 -9.04 -4.96
N GLY A 21 8.39 -8.34 -5.40
CA GLY A 21 9.76 -8.55 -4.95
C GLY A 21 10.39 -9.83 -5.48
N LEU A 22 9.80 -10.45 -6.52
CA LEU A 22 10.30 -11.69 -7.11
C LEU A 22 11.46 -11.39 -8.06
N LYS A 23 12.65 -11.91 -7.76
CA LYS A 23 13.84 -11.76 -8.58
C LYS A 23 14.59 -13.08 -8.70
N PRO A 24 15.10 -13.45 -9.90
CA PRO A 24 15.93 -14.63 -10.02
C PRO A 24 17.29 -14.42 -9.36
N GLU A 25 17.75 -15.42 -8.61
CA GLU A 25 19.12 -15.55 -8.11
C GLU A 25 19.94 -16.54 -8.95
N GLU A 26 19.23 -17.49 -9.61
CA GLU A 26 19.83 -18.45 -10.52
C GLU A 26 19.11 -18.46 -11.88
N PRO A 27 19.83 -18.87 -12.96
CA PRO A 27 19.22 -18.98 -14.28
C PRO A 27 17.98 -19.87 -14.29
N GLY A 28 16.96 -19.48 -15.06
CA GLY A 28 15.70 -20.22 -15.19
C GLY A 28 14.79 -20.10 -13.97
N PHE A 29 15.09 -19.23 -13.01
CA PHE A 29 14.34 -19.08 -11.75
C PHE A 29 14.36 -20.33 -10.86
N ARG A 30 15.44 -21.11 -10.87
CA ARG A 30 15.57 -22.27 -9.97
C ARG A 30 15.69 -21.85 -8.51
N ARG A 31 16.37 -20.73 -8.28
CA ARG A 31 16.41 -20.04 -7.00
C ARG A 31 15.99 -18.58 -7.20
N VAL A 32 15.13 -18.11 -6.32
CA VAL A 32 14.61 -16.75 -6.38
C VAL A 32 14.73 -16.05 -5.03
N SER A 33 14.88 -14.73 -5.08
CA SER A 33 14.62 -13.86 -3.93
C SER A 33 13.18 -13.37 -4.00
N ILE A 34 12.46 -13.42 -2.88
CA ILE A 34 11.10 -12.86 -2.71
C ILE A 34 11.19 -11.80 -1.61
N LYS A 35 11.17 -10.52 -2.00
CA LYS A 35 11.26 -9.39 -1.09
C LYS A 35 10.19 -8.35 -1.40
N PRO A 36 8.93 -8.60 -1.00
CA PRO A 36 7.82 -7.71 -1.31
C PRO A 36 7.98 -6.35 -0.61
N LYS A 37 7.54 -5.30 -1.30
CA LYS A 37 7.49 -3.95 -0.73
C LYS A 37 6.06 -3.64 -0.30
N PHE A 38 5.87 -3.57 1.00
CA PHE A 38 4.59 -3.22 1.59
C PHE A 38 4.37 -1.71 1.61
N ASN A 39 3.13 -1.32 1.35
CA ASN A 39 2.71 0.08 1.42
C ASN A 39 1.26 0.13 1.95
N TYR A 40 0.96 1.11 2.80
CA TYR A 40 -0.37 1.27 3.39
C TYR A 40 -1.51 1.45 2.37
N ARG A 41 -1.21 1.90 1.13
CA ARG A 41 -2.18 2.03 0.04
C ARG A 41 -2.47 0.71 -0.66
N LEU A 42 -1.54 -0.24 -0.59
CA LEU A 42 -1.67 -1.56 -1.21
C LEU A 42 -1.92 -2.60 -0.13
N LYS A 43 -3.19 -2.73 0.26
CA LYS A 43 -3.60 -3.63 1.35
C LYS A 43 -3.61 -5.11 0.96
N LYS A 44 -3.73 -5.41 -0.33
CA LYS A 44 -3.81 -6.79 -0.84
C LYS A 44 -3.17 -6.89 -2.21
N MET A 45 -2.45 -7.98 -2.41
CA MET A 45 -1.86 -8.34 -3.69
C MET A 45 -1.98 -9.85 -3.92
N ASN A 46 -2.34 -10.23 -5.14
CA ASN A 46 -2.19 -11.58 -5.65
C ASN A 46 -1.37 -11.50 -6.93
N PHE A 47 -0.34 -12.29 -6.99
CA PHE A 47 0.65 -12.28 -8.06
C PHE A 47 1.01 -13.71 -8.46
N SER A 48 1.17 -13.95 -9.75
CA SER A 48 1.69 -15.21 -10.29
C SER A 48 2.67 -14.93 -11.43
N TYR A 49 3.72 -15.73 -11.49
CA TYR A 49 4.74 -15.65 -12.52
C TYR A 49 5.09 -17.03 -13.06
N GLU A 50 4.82 -17.26 -14.34
CA GLU A 50 5.22 -18.47 -15.05
C GLU A 50 6.68 -18.34 -15.48
N SER A 51 7.57 -19.09 -14.85
CA SER A 51 8.98 -19.13 -15.16
C SER A 51 9.34 -20.41 -15.96
N ALA A 52 10.57 -20.46 -16.47
CA ALA A 52 11.07 -21.68 -17.10
C ALA A 52 11.10 -22.90 -16.15
N SER A 53 11.15 -22.66 -14.84
CA SER A 53 11.16 -23.71 -13.80
C SER A 53 9.80 -23.98 -13.17
N GLY A 54 8.74 -23.28 -13.62
CA GLY A 54 7.37 -23.45 -13.16
C GLY A 54 6.74 -22.18 -12.60
N LEU A 55 5.54 -22.34 -12.08
CA LEU A 55 4.68 -21.26 -11.63
C LEU A 55 5.00 -20.85 -10.18
N TYR A 56 5.41 -19.61 -9.99
CA TYR A 56 5.50 -18.95 -8.68
C TYR A 56 4.20 -18.21 -8.37
N LYS A 57 3.72 -18.31 -7.15
CA LYS A 57 2.61 -17.49 -6.66
C LYS A 57 3.04 -16.76 -5.40
N VAL A 58 2.68 -15.49 -5.28
CA VAL A 58 2.90 -14.67 -4.11
C VAL A 58 1.63 -13.87 -3.84
N SER A 59 1.15 -13.90 -2.63
CA SER A 59 0.02 -13.10 -2.22
C SER A 59 0.21 -12.56 -0.81
N PHE A 60 -0.35 -11.39 -0.55
CA PHE A 60 -0.42 -10.86 0.80
C PHE A 60 -1.71 -10.08 1.03
N GLU A 61 -2.09 -10.02 2.29
CA GLU A 61 -3.15 -9.16 2.79
C GLU A 61 -2.71 -8.51 4.10
N ILE A 62 -2.82 -7.17 4.16
CA ILE A 62 -2.50 -6.39 5.33
C ILE A 62 -3.80 -6.10 6.07
N GLY A 63 -3.96 -6.71 7.24
CA GLY A 63 -5.03 -6.43 8.18
C GLY A 63 -4.68 -5.31 9.14
N LYS A 64 -5.47 -5.17 10.21
CA LYS A 64 -5.34 -4.10 11.21
C LYS A 64 -3.94 -3.97 11.82
N PHE A 65 -3.33 -5.09 12.18
CA PHE A 65 -1.99 -5.14 12.80
C PHE A 65 -1.18 -6.34 12.32
N LYS A 66 -1.68 -7.08 11.33
CA LYS A 66 -1.09 -8.32 10.86
C LYS A 66 -0.91 -8.31 9.35
N LEU A 67 0.18 -8.93 8.92
CA LEU A 67 0.43 -9.34 7.54
C LEU A 67 0.11 -10.82 7.43
N HIS A 68 -0.79 -11.19 6.51
CA HIS A 68 -0.93 -12.54 6.00
C HIS A 68 -0.19 -12.61 4.67
N PHE A 69 0.76 -13.52 4.58
CA PHE A 69 1.60 -13.68 3.38
C PHE A 69 1.64 -15.14 2.99
N ASP A 70 1.35 -15.41 1.73
CA ASP A 70 1.38 -16.75 1.17
C ASP A 70 2.30 -16.78 -0.05
N CYS A 71 3.04 -17.87 -0.23
CA CYS A 71 3.77 -18.12 -1.47
C CYS A 71 3.78 -19.60 -1.85
N GLU A 72 3.80 -19.85 -3.15
CA GLU A 72 3.94 -21.19 -3.74
C GLU A 72 5.19 -21.19 -4.61
N ILE A 73 6.09 -22.16 -4.31
CA ILE A 73 7.37 -22.33 -4.98
C ILE A 73 7.29 -23.62 -5.80
N PRO A 74 7.61 -23.59 -7.12
CA PRO A 74 7.51 -24.76 -7.97
C PRO A 74 8.46 -25.88 -7.53
N GLN A 75 8.17 -27.09 -7.98
CA GLN A 75 8.99 -28.26 -7.71
C GLN A 75 10.45 -28.06 -8.18
N SER A 76 11.38 -28.59 -7.41
CA SER A 76 12.83 -28.47 -7.65
C SER A 76 13.37 -27.03 -7.65
N CYS A 77 12.62 -26.09 -7.09
CA CYS A 77 13.02 -24.70 -6.89
C CYS A 77 13.15 -24.38 -5.41
N SER A 78 13.81 -23.26 -5.12
CA SER A 78 13.95 -22.71 -3.78
C SER A 78 13.80 -21.18 -3.79
N ALA A 79 13.54 -20.60 -2.63
CA ALA A 79 13.44 -19.16 -2.49
C ALA A 79 14.06 -18.68 -1.18
N CYS A 80 14.69 -17.50 -1.23
CA CYS A 80 14.99 -16.70 -0.05
C CYS A 80 13.90 -15.66 0.10
N LEU A 81 13.01 -15.83 1.10
CA LEU A 81 11.95 -14.89 1.41
C LEU A 81 12.41 -13.92 2.49
N THR A 82 12.30 -12.61 2.22
CA THR A 82 12.53 -11.56 3.22
C THR A 82 11.21 -10.86 3.52
N LEU A 83 10.72 -11.01 4.78
CA LEU A 83 9.57 -10.27 5.29
C LEU A 83 10.03 -9.38 6.44
N PHE A 84 9.93 -8.07 6.25
CA PHE A 84 10.50 -7.06 7.15
C PHE A 84 12.00 -7.30 7.37
N ASP A 85 12.43 -7.61 8.59
CA ASP A 85 13.83 -7.88 8.95
C ASP A 85 14.14 -9.39 9.05
N ASN A 86 13.19 -10.26 8.73
CA ASN A 86 13.34 -11.72 8.82
C ASN A 86 13.59 -12.34 7.46
N ASN A 87 14.54 -13.26 7.41
CA ASN A 87 14.87 -14.06 6.23
C ASN A 87 14.50 -15.52 6.44
N TYR A 88 13.89 -16.13 5.43
CA TYR A 88 13.45 -17.52 5.44
C TYR A 88 13.96 -18.22 4.18
N GLU A 89 14.65 -19.35 4.34
CA GLU A 89 15.00 -20.25 3.23
C GLU A 89 13.84 -21.21 3.01
N LEU A 90 13.28 -21.20 1.83
CA LEU A 90 12.08 -21.95 1.47
C LEU A 90 12.38 -22.95 0.36
N ASN A 91 11.93 -24.18 0.53
CA ASN A 91 11.92 -25.20 -0.51
C ASN A 91 10.61 -25.15 -1.32
N ALA A 92 10.52 -26.00 -2.35
CA ALA A 92 9.30 -26.19 -3.12
C ALA A 92 8.09 -26.48 -2.23
N GLY A 93 6.93 -25.91 -2.59
CA GLY A 93 5.69 -26.10 -1.86
C GLY A 93 4.99 -24.78 -1.54
N THR A 94 3.91 -24.88 -0.75
CA THR A 94 3.12 -23.73 -0.28
C THR A 94 3.53 -23.36 1.13
N HIS A 95 3.76 -22.08 1.35
CA HIS A 95 4.19 -21.52 2.62
C HIS A 95 3.26 -20.40 3.04
N HIS A 96 2.91 -20.37 4.34
CA HIS A 96 2.02 -19.40 4.96
C HIS A 96 2.71 -18.69 6.11
N PHE A 97 2.60 -17.37 6.17
CA PHE A 97 3.18 -16.55 7.22
C PHE A 97 2.13 -15.59 7.76
N GLU A 98 2.07 -15.49 9.08
CA GLU A 98 1.31 -14.47 9.78
C GLU A 98 2.28 -13.71 10.68
N LEU A 99 2.46 -12.41 10.42
CA LEU A 99 3.41 -11.56 11.12
C LEU A 99 2.71 -10.30 11.63
N GLU A 100 3.17 -9.78 12.77
CA GLU A 100 2.76 -8.46 13.21
C GLU A 100 3.37 -7.37 12.31
N LEU A 101 2.56 -6.34 12.02
CA LEU A 101 3.03 -5.21 11.24
C LEU A 101 4.01 -4.37 12.06
N PRO A 102 5.19 -4.03 11.51
CA PRO A 102 6.04 -3.02 12.11
C PRO A 102 5.30 -1.69 12.29
N SER A 103 5.60 -0.97 13.37
CA SER A 103 4.98 0.33 13.65
C SER A 103 5.12 1.34 12.51
N SER A 104 6.19 1.23 11.71
CA SER A 104 6.43 2.05 10.51
C SER A 104 5.42 1.83 9.38
N LEU A 105 4.73 0.68 9.35
CA LEU A 105 3.68 0.36 8.39
C LEU A 105 2.26 0.62 8.94
N ILE A 106 2.13 0.89 10.24
CA ILE A 106 0.87 1.30 10.84
C ILE A 106 0.67 2.78 10.55
N TYR A 107 0.06 3.04 9.39
CA TYR A 107 -0.20 4.41 8.96
C TYR A 107 -1.39 5.00 9.71
N LYS A 108 -1.20 6.20 10.25
CA LYS A 108 -2.27 7.02 10.85
C LYS A 108 -2.49 8.26 10.00
N TYR A 109 -3.74 8.63 9.85
CA TYR A 109 -4.08 9.89 9.19
C TYR A 109 -3.61 11.10 10.01
N SER A 110 -3.26 12.17 9.30
CA SER A 110 -2.89 13.46 9.88
C SER A 110 -3.39 14.60 8.99
N VAL A 111 -3.21 15.82 9.43
CA VAL A 111 -3.50 17.03 8.61
C VAL A 111 -2.62 17.12 7.36
N ASP A 112 -1.51 16.37 7.31
CA ASP A 112 -0.60 16.28 6.17
C ASP A 112 -0.93 15.11 5.22
N THR A 113 -1.98 14.34 5.51
CA THR A 113 -2.48 13.29 4.63
C THR A 113 -3.15 13.92 3.41
N ALA A 114 -2.81 13.42 2.21
CA ALA A 114 -3.46 13.86 0.99
C ALA A 114 -4.97 13.57 1.02
N LEU A 115 -5.78 14.51 0.60
CA LEU A 115 -7.24 14.42 0.67
C LEU A 115 -7.79 13.23 -0.14
N VAL A 116 -7.10 12.82 -1.19
CA VAL A 116 -7.47 11.60 -1.93
C VAL A 116 -7.52 10.35 -1.04
N ASP A 117 -6.65 10.24 -0.04
CA ASP A 117 -6.63 9.12 0.90
C ASP A 117 -7.74 9.26 1.95
N ILE A 118 -8.00 10.49 2.42
CA ILE A 118 -9.10 10.81 3.34
C ILE A 118 -10.46 10.49 2.72
N VAL A 119 -10.67 10.89 1.45
CA VAL A 119 -11.96 10.68 0.74
C VAL A 119 -12.23 9.20 0.47
N ARG A 120 -11.19 8.38 0.31
CA ARG A 120 -11.33 6.93 0.10
C ARG A 120 -11.72 6.17 1.35
N ASP A 121 -11.41 6.70 2.52
CA ASP A 121 -11.77 6.10 3.80
C ASP A 121 -13.06 6.71 4.35
N LYS A 122 -14.10 5.89 4.47
CA LYS A 122 -15.43 6.36 4.93
C LYS A 122 -15.41 6.99 6.32
N LYS A 123 -14.59 6.48 7.25
CA LYS A 123 -14.48 7.00 8.61
C LYS A 123 -13.75 8.35 8.61
N ALA A 124 -12.59 8.43 7.92
CA ALA A 124 -11.83 9.66 7.79
C ALA A 124 -12.63 10.75 7.07
N TYR A 125 -13.38 10.39 6.04
CA TYR A 125 -14.25 11.31 5.31
C TYR A 125 -15.42 11.82 6.16
N ALA A 126 -15.99 10.99 7.01
CA ALA A 126 -17.03 11.42 7.97
C ALA A 126 -16.48 12.43 9.01
N ILE A 127 -15.26 12.22 9.48
CA ILE A 127 -14.56 13.15 10.38
C ILE A 127 -14.31 14.50 9.67
N LEU A 128 -13.86 14.47 8.40
CA LEU A 128 -13.72 15.69 7.60
C LEU A 128 -15.02 16.48 7.54
N LYS A 129 -16.14 15.80 7.25
CA LYS A 129 -17.47 16.41 7.20
C LYS A 129 -17.88 17.03 8.52
N GLN A 130 -17.57 16.36 9.63
CA GLN A 130 -17.97 16.80 10.98
C GLN A 130 -17.19 18.04 11.43
N TYR A 131 -15.86 18.03 11.27
CA TYR A 131 -14.98 19.06 11.83
C TYR A 131 -14.65 20.19 10.86
N LEU A 132 -14.66 19.91 9.54
CA LEU A 132 -14.31 20.86 8.49
C LEU A 132 -15.39 20.93 7.40
N PRO A 133 -16.64 21.31 7.75
CA PRO A 133 -17.80 21.20 6.84
C PRO A 133 -17.67 22.07 5.58
N GLU A 134 -17.00 23.22 5.64
CA GLU A 134 -16.78 24.04 4.44
C GLU A 134 -15.78 23.40 3.48
N CYS A 135 -14.69 22.83 3.99
CA CYS A 135 -13.74 22.07 3.20
C CYS A 135 -14.41 20.85 2.55
N TYR A 136 -15.20 20.10 3.31
CA TYR A 136 -16.01 18.99 2.82
C TYR A 136 -16.91 19.42 1.66
N ARG A 137 -17.67 20.50 1.82
CA ARG A 137 -18.60 21.02 0.79
C ARG A 137 -17.89 21.39 -0.50
N ARG A 138 -16.69 21.96 -0.41
CA ARG A 138 -15.89 22.32 -1.58
C ARG A 138 -15.31 21.11 -2.29
N LEU A 139 -14.90 20.08 -1.56
CA LEU A 139 -14.46 18.82 -2.13
C LEU A 139 -15.57 18.06 -2.86
N GLU A 140 -16.82 18.15 -2.35
CA GLU A 140 -17.97 17.60 -3.06
C GLU A 140 -18.27 18.36 -4.37
N ALA A 141 -18.06 19.68 -4.37
CA ALA A 141 -18.30 20.52 -5.54
C ALA A 141 -17.21 20.41 -6.61
N SER A 142 -15.95 20.20 -6.20
CA SER A 142 -14.80 20.11 -7.11
C SER A 142 -13.75 19.15 -6.54
N LYS A 143 -13.20 18.32 -7.42
CA LYS A 143 -12.12 17.36 -7.07
C LYS A 143 -10.72 17.94 -7.23
N GLU A 144 -10.57 19.24 -7.49
CA GLU A 144 -9.28 19.89 -7.73
C GLU A 144 -8.33 19.78 -6.53
N PHE A 145 -8.86 19.72 -5.31
CA PHE A 145 -8.07 19.71 -4.08
C PHE A 145 -7.66 18.32 -3.59
N LEU A 146 -7.95 17.25 -4.33
CA LEU A 146 -7.70 15.88 -3.85
C LEU A 146 -6.22 15.57 -3.61
N THR A 147 -5.31 16.25 -4.29
CA THR A 147 -3.85 16.10 -4.09
C THR A 147 -3.31 16.94 -2.95
N GLU A 148 -4.09 17.92 -2.48
CA GLU A 148 -3.73 18.81 -1.38
C GLU A 148 -3.91 18.12 -0.02
N THR A 149 -3.39 18.77 1.01
CA THR A 149 -3.55 18.36 2.41
C THR A 149 -4.42 19.37 3.16
N ILE A 150 -5.00 18.99 4.30
CA ILE A 150 -5.74 19.95 5.14
C ILE A 150 -4.80 21.05 5.64
N ARG A 151 -3.52 20.74 5.89
CA ARG A 151 -2.54 21.76 6.26
C ARG A 151 -2.37 22.81 5.16
N THR A 152 -2.19 22.41 3.90
CA THR A 152 -2.07 23.39 2.78
C THR A 152 -3.35 24.18 2.59
N LEU A 153 -4.51 23.55 2.69
CA LEU A 153 -5.80 24.21 2.59
C LEU A 153 -6.10 25.16 3.74
N SER A 154 -5.49 24.97 4.91
CA SER A 154 -5.68 25.86 6.07
C SER A 154 -5.17 27.30 5.82
N TYR A 155 -4.27 27.48 4.88
CA TYR A 155 -3.81 28.81 4.43
C TYR A 155 -4.79 29.52 3.49
N ASN A 156 -5.81 28.82 2.99
CA ASN A 156 -6.83 29.41 2.13
C ASN A 156 -8.04 29.87 2.99
N PRO A 157 -8.28 31.21 3.10
CA PRO A 157 -9.37 31.73 3.93
C PRO A 157 -10.77 31.22 3.55
N LEU A 158 -10.94 30.82 2.28
CA LEU A 158 -12.21 30.30 1.76
C LEU A 158 -12.57 28.94 2.35
N MET A 159 -11.60 28.21 2.88
CA MET A 159 -11.83 26.87 3.51
C MET A 159 -12.33 26.98 4.93
N LYS A 160 -12.29 28.19 5.53
CA LYS A 160 -12.74 28.47 6.91
C LYS A 160 -12.16 27.52 7.96
N ILE A 161 -10.89 27.13 7.77
CA ILE A 161 -10.17 26.27 8.70
C ILE A 161 -9.53 27.16 9.78
N THR A 162 -9.99 27.06 11.02
CA THR A 162 -9.42 27.74 12.18
C THR A 162 -8.43 26.83 12.91
N ARG A 163 -7.64 27.39 13.83
CA ARG A 163 -6.72 26.58 14.65
C ARG A 163 -7.46 25.55 15.50
N ASP A 164 -8.64 25.93 16.03
CA ASP A 164 -9.40 25.06 16.94
C ASP A 164 -9.99 23.87 16.16
N ASN A 165 -10.71 24.11 15.05
CA ASN A 165 -11.31 23.04 14.28
C ASN A 165 -10.25 22.14 13.61
N LEU A 166 -9.07 22.69 13.26
CA LEU A 166 -7.94 21.91 12.75
C LEU A 166 -7.38 20.99 13.83
N SER A 167 -7.22 21.49 15.08
CA SER A 167 -6.75 20.70 16.21
C SER A 167 -7.70 19.55 16.53
N ASP A 168 -9.02 19.82 16.57
CA ASP A 168 -10.01 18.80 16.86
C ASP A 168 -10.13 17.77 15.74
N TYR A 169 -10.03 18.20 14.48
CA TYR A 169 -9.94 17.32 13.32
C TYR A 169 -8.73 16.39 13.41
N GLU A 170 -7.53 16.94 13.73
CA GLU A 170 -6.32 16.14 13.85
C GLU A 170 -6.39 15.11 14.98
N LYS A 171 -6.97 15.47 16.14
CA LYS A 171 -7.22 14.55 17.25
C LYS A 171 -8.13 13.40 16.80
N ALA A 172 -9.26 13.73 16.17
CA ALA A 172 -10.22 12.74 15.71
C ALA A 172 -9.62 11.79 14.64
N LEU A 173 -8.76 12.29 13.75
CA LEU A 173 -8.07 11.45 12.76
C LEU A 173 -7.09 10.46 13.38
N LYS A 174 -6.40 10.82 14.46
CA LYS A 174 -5.43 9.94 15.14
C LYS A 174 -6.06 8.69 15.74
N GLU A 175 -7.39 8.72 15.98
CA GLU A 175 -8.14 7.56 16.48
C GLU A 175 -8.42 6.51 15.38
N ILE A 176 -8.23 6.87 14.10
CA ILE A 176 -8.42 5.94 12.98
C ILE A 176 -7.09 5.31 12.57
N THR A 177 -7.08 3.99 12.45
CA THR A 177 -6.01 3.27 11.76
C THR A 177 -6.46 2.91 10.34
N VAL A 178 -5.55 3.06 9.36
CA VAL A 178 -5.87 2.85 7.92
C VAL A 178 -6.33 1.42 7.60
N TYR A 179 -6.05 0.48 8.47
CA TYR A 179 -6.35 -0.96 8.30
C TYR A 179 -7.58 -1.43 9.09
N GLU A 180 -8.42 -0.51 9.56
CA GLU A 180 -9.70 -0.83 10.22
C GLU A 180 -10.84 -1.06 9.23
#